data_781d9cbbf6f69a032a568c5b952d5e7b
#
_entry.id   781d9cbbf6f69a032a568c5b952d5e7b
#
_cell.length_a   1.000
_cell.length_b   1.000
_cell.length_c   1.000
_cell.angle_alpha   90.00
_cell.angle_beta   90.00
_cell.angle_gamma   90.00
#
_symmetry.space_group_name_H-M   'P 1'
#
loop_
_entity.id
_entity.type
_entity.pdbx_description
1 polymer ?
#
loop_
_entity_poly.entity_id
_entity_poly.type
_entity_poly.pdbx_seq_one_letter_code
_entity_poly.pdbx_strand_id
1 'polypeptide(L)'
;MRILVTPTSLQPGKGSKALETLKAFSDDLVFNELGRPLTEDELIPLLKDCDGYVAGLDSITQKVIDACDHLKVISRYGAGYDRVDIAAAKAKGIPVANTPGVNAEAVGELTFALILAVARRIPYLNDSTRNGEWVRSTGMELKGKTIGIMGLGAIGKVTARCAKGFEMNVIAYDPFINEAYCAEHDIGIRAFDELVQQADVIALHLPLM
;
A
#
# COMPACT_ATOMS: atom_id res chain seq x y z
N MET A 1 27.30 0.99 -12.70
CA MET A 1 26.28 -0.01 -12.32
C MET A 1 24.96 0.43 -12.91
N ARG A 2 24.40 -0.36 -13.79
CA ARG A 2 23.15 -0.02 -14.50
C ARG A 2 21.94 -0.39 -13.65
N ILE A 3 21.04 0.58 -13.43
CA ILE A 3 19.87 0.39 -12.56
C ILE A 3 18.60 0.75 -13.31
N LEU A 4 17.65 -0.19 -13.38
CA LEU A 4 16.30 0.09 -13.86
C LEU A 4 15.44 0.69 -12.73
N VAL A 5 14.70 1.76 -13.06
CA VAL A 5 13.83 2.48 -12.12
C VAL A 5 12.42 2.57 -12.72
N THR A 6 11.47 1.79 -12.20
CA THR A 6 10.12 1.72 -12.78
C THR A 6 9.02 2.43 -11.98
N PRO A 7 9.17 2.81 -10.68
CA PRO A 7 8.11 3.50 -9.98
C PRO A 7 7.71 4.79 -10.70
N THR A 8 6.42 4.95 -10.99
CA THR A 8 5.89 6.10 -11.73
C THR A 8 6.02 7.43 -10.96
N SER A 9 6.18 7.38 -9.64
CA SER A 9 6.44 8.53 -8.77
C SER A 9 7.93 8.91 -8.69
N LEU A 10 8.84 8.01 -9.07
CA LEU A 10 10.29 8.20 -8.99
C LEU A 10 10.88 8.41 -10.41
N GLN A 11 10.44 9.49 -11.08
CA GLN A 11 10.82 9.81 -12.45
C GLN A 11 11.60 11.12 -12.54
N PRO A 12 12.45 11.31 -13.55
CA PRO A 12 13.10 12.58 -13.81
C PRO A 12 12.10 13.74 -13.88
N GLY A 13 12.47 14.89 -13.27
CA GLY A 13 11.61 16.09 -13.26
C GLY A 13 10.56 16.13 -12.14
N LYS A 14 10.37 15.06 -11.35
CA LYS A 14 9.41 15.05 -10.23
C LYS A 14 10.00 15.51 -8.88
N GLY A 15 11.25 15.97 -8.83
CA GLY A 15 11.88 16.60 -7.65
C GLY A 15 11.84 15.69 -6.41
N SER A 16 12.49 14.53 -6.45
CA SER A 16 12.48 13.57 -5.35
C SER A 16 13.87 13.42 -4.74
N LYS A 17 13.98 13.60 -3.41
CA LYS A 17 15.21 13.32 -2.65
C LYS A 17 15.72 11.88 -2.88
N ALA A 18 14.81 10.92 -3.02
CA ALA A 18 15.16 9.53 -3.32
C ALA A 18 15.83 9.41 -4.70
N LEU A 19 15.37 10.17 -5.70
CA LEU A 19 15.99 10.21 -7.02
C LEU A 19 17.38 10.86 -6.98
N GLU A 20 17.57 11.90 -6.18
CA GLU A 20 18.89 12.52 -5.97
C GLU A 20 19.86 11.54 -5.32
N THR A 21 19.41 10.79 -4.30
CA THR A 21 20.22 9.74 -3.67
C THR A 21 20.60 8.66 -4.68
N LEU A 22 19.67 8.25 -5.53
CA LEU A 22 19.91 7.21 -6.54
C LEU A 22 20.90 7.71 -7.62
N LYS A 23 20.77 8.95 -8.06
CA LYS A 23 21.72 9.59 -9.01
C LYS A 23 23.12 9.75 -8.42
N ALA A 24 23.22 10.01 -7.12
CA ALA A 24 24.51 10.06 -6.43
C ALA A 24 25.17 8.67 -6.31
N PHE A 25 24.37 7.60 -6.36
CA PHE A 25 24.82 6.22 -6.28
C PHE A 25 25.23 5.65 -7.66
N SER A 26 24.52 6.03 -8.74
CA SER A 26 24.82 5.57 -10.11
C SER A 26 24.45 6.60 -11.16
N ASP A 27 25.36 6.79 -12.13
CA ASP A 27 25.13 7.67 -13.29
C ASP A 27 24.38 6.94 -14.44
N ASP A 28 24.25 5.60 -14.39
CA ASP A 28 23.59 4.79 -15.42
C ASP A 28 22.21 4.32 -14.92
N LEU A 29 21.23 5.22 -15.00
CA LEU A 29 19.84 4.97 -14.60
C LEU A 29 18.95 4.86 -15.85
N VAL A 30 18.22 3.76 -15.94
CA VAL A 30 17.20 3.51 -16.97
C VAL A 30 15.82 3.71 -16.36
N PHE A 31 14.98 4.52 -17.00
CA PHE A 31 13.64 4.83 -16.46
C PHE A 31 12.53 4.21 -17.31
N ASN A 32 11.43 3.84 -16.64
CA ASN A 32 10.19 3.46 -17.29
C ASN A 32 9.48 4.71 -17.84
N GLU A 33 9.44 4.87 -19.15
CA GLU A 33 8.83 6.04 -19.82
C GLU A 33 7.32 5.87 -20.05
N LEU A 34 6.74 4.67 -19.83
CA LEU A 34 5.34 4.41 -20.14
C LEU A 34 4.36 4.98 -19.09
N GLY A 35 4.84 5.41 -17.91
CA GLY A 35 4.02 6.01 -16.87
C GLY A 35 3.01 5.05 -16.20
N ARG A 36 3.14 3.75 -16.42
CA ARG A 36 2.35 2.65 -15.85
C ARG A 36 3.24 1.46 -15.50
N PRO A 37 2.75 0.48 -14.71
CA PRO A 37 3.48 -0.78 -14.51
C PRO A 37 3.74 -1.48 -15.85
N LEU A 38 4.92 -2.08 -15.96
CA LEU A 38 5.35 -2.82 -17.14
C LEU A 38 4.80 -4.25 -17.14
N THR A 39 4.48 -4.74 -18.33
CA THR A 39 4.26 -6.18 -18.55
C THR A 39 5.60 -6.93 -18.56
N GLU A 40 5.57 -8.27 -18.45
CA GLU A 40 6.79 -9.10 -18.53
C GLU A 40 7.60 -8.84 -19.81
N ASP A 41 6.93 -8.78 -20.94
CA ASP A 41 7.58 -8.62 -22.25
C ASP A 41 8.19 -7.22 -22.43
N GLU A 42 7.65 -6.21 -21.75
CA GLU A 42 8.21 -4.84 -21.69
C GLU A 42 9.36 -4.73 -20.69
N LEU A 43 9.27 -5.47 -19.58
CA LEU A 43 10.24 -5.42 -18.48
C LEU A 43 11.54 -6.15 -18.82
N ILE A 44 11.46 -7.34 -19.44
CA ILE A 44 12.60 -8.18 -19.76
C ILE A 44 13.67 -7.44 -20.59
N PRO A 45 13.35 -6.75 -21.70
CA PRO A 45 14.36 -6.05 -22.50
C PRO A 45 15.08 -4.94 -21.74
N LEU A 46 14.35 -4.24 -20.83
CA LEU A 46 14.92 -3.15 -20.04
C LEU A 46 15.81 -3.66 -18.91
N LEU A 47 15.48 -4.83 -18.35
CA LEU A 47 16.16 -5.38 -17.18
C LEU A 47 17.37 -6.25 -17.52
N LYS A 48 17.44 -6.76 -18.76
CA LYS A 48 18.43 -7.76 -19.21
C LYS A 48 19.87 -7.40 -18.87
N ASP A 49 20.27 -6.13 -19.06
CA ASP A 49 21.63 -5.66 -18.85
C ASP A 49 21.78 -4.84 -17.54
N CYS A 50 20.80 -4.92 -16.62
CA CYS A 50 20.83 -4.18 -15.39
C CYS A 50 21.45 -4.97 -14.24
N ASP A 51 22.25 -4.28 -13.41
CA ASP A 51 22.80 -4.82 -12.16
C ASP A 51 21.81 -4.71 -10.99
N GLY A 52 20.97 -3.67 -11.00
CA GLY A 52 20.01 -3.37 -9.95
C GLY A 52 18.64 -2.99 -10.49
N TYR A 53 17.62 -3.25 -9.71
CA TYR A 53 16.25 -2.92 -10.07
C TYR A 53 15.50 -2.26 -8.91
N VAL A 54 15.12 -0.99 -9.09
CA VAL A 54 14.15 -0.29 -8.22
C VAL A 54 12.77 -0.53 -8.80
N ALA A 55 12.05 -1.48 -8.19
CA ALA A 55 10.82 -2.05 -8.72
C ALA A 55 9.57 -1.28 -8.30
N GLY A 56 8.78 -0.88 -9.26
CA GLY A 56 7.42 -0.36 -9.10
C GLY A 56 6.38 -1.46 -8.85
N LEU A 57 5.22 -1.34 -9.49
CA LEU A 57 4.13 -2.33 -9.43
C LEU A 57 4.18 -3.35 -10.58
N ASP A 58 5.35 -3.56 -11.14
CA ASP A 58 5.57 -4.47 -12.25
C ASP A 58 5.42 -5.93 -11.81
N SER A 59 5.06 -6.82 -12.73
CA SER A 59 4.97 -8.27 -12.47
C SER A 59 6.34 -8.91 -12.65
N ILE A 60 7.00 -9.24 -11.55
CA ILE A 60 8.35 -9.82 -11.52
C ILE A 60 8.21 -11.32 -11.29
N THR A 61 7.87 -12.02 -12.36
CA THR A 61 7.65 -13.46 -12.37
C THR A 61 8.97 -14.23 -12.53
N GLN A 62 8.90 -15.54 -12.37
CA GLN A 62 10.03 -16.43 -12.66
C GLN A 62 10.59 -16.17 -14.07
N LYS A 63 9.74 -16.01 -15.10
CA LYS A 63 10.17 -15.72 -16.48
C LYS A 63 11.05 -14.47 -16.56
N VAL A 64 10.66 -13.40 -15.86
CA VAL A 64 11.44 -12.15 -15.80
C VAL A 64 12.79 -12.39 -15.10
N ILE A 65 12.77 -13.05 -13.97
CA ILE A 65 13.98 -13.34 -13.18
C ILE A 65 14.95 -14.21 -13.97
N ASP A 66 14.45 -15.25 -14.64
CA ASP A 66 15.29 -16.18 -15.44
C ASP A 66 15.97 -15.48 -16.61
N ALA A 67 15.31 -14.46 -17.19
CA ALA A 67 15.84 -13.69 -18.31
C ALA A 67 16.96 -12.68 -17.91
N CYS A 68 17.23 -12.49 -16.61
CA CYS A 68 18.14 -11.47 -16.10
C CYS A 68 19.41 -12.10 -15.51
N ASP A 69 20.50 -12.19 -16.29
CA ASP A 69 21.73 -12.86 -15.84
C ASP A 69 22.66 -11.94 -15.03
N HIS A 70 22.50 -10.62 -15.15
CA HIS A 70 23.34 -9.62 -14.48
C HIS A 70 22.73 -9.03 -13.21
N LEU A 71 21.43 -9.30 -12.95
CA LEU A 71 20.68 -8.68 -11.86
C LEU A 71 21.18 -9.18 -10.48
N LYS A 72 21.63 -8.26 -9.65
CA LYS A 72 22.22 -8.51 -8.33
C LYS A 72 21.27 -8.24 -7.18
N VAL A 73 20.26 -7.38 -7.38
CA VAL A 73 19.32 -6.96 -6.33
C VAL A 73 18.04 -6.42 -6.92
N ILE A 74 16.91 -6.72 -6.27
CA ILE A 74 15.60 -6.11 -6.49
C ILE A 74 15.24 -5.31 -5.24
N SER A 75 15.08 -3.99 -5.38
CA SER A 75 14.61 -3.10 -4.32
C SER A 75 13.17 -2.70 -4.63
N ARG A 76 12.20 -3.27 -3.90
CA ARG A 76 10.79 -2.95 -4.07
C ARG A 76 10.50 -1.56 -3.47
N TYR A 77 10.11 -0.61 -4.31
CA TYR A 77 9.68 0.72 -3.90
C TYR A 77 8.26 0.67 -3.30
N GLY A 78 8.18 0.25 -2.05
CA GLY A 78 6.94 0.07 -1.30
C GLY A 78 7.00 -1.11 -0.32
N ALA A 79 5.93 -1.28 0.47
CA ALA A 79 5.84 -2.31 1.51
C ALA A 79 5.49 -3.70 0.93
N GLY A 80 4.56 -3.76 -0.03
CA GLY A 80 4.10 -5.02 -0.62
C GLY A 80 5.08 -5.58 -1.65
N TYR A 81 5.24 -6.90 -1.68
CA TYR A 81 6.09 -7.63 -2.62
C TYR A 81 5.38 -8.83 -3.28
N ASP A 82 4.07 -8.86 -3.21
CA ASP A 82 3.20 -9.91 -3.78
C ASP A 82 3.34 -10.08 -5.29
N ARG A 83 3.88 -9.06 -5.98
CA ARG A 83 4.17 -9.10 -7.43
C ARG A 83 5.58 -9.60 -7.76
N VAL A 84 6.36 -10.02 -6.78
CA VAL A 84 7.72 -10.56 -6.97
C VAL A 84 7.72 -12.04 -6.65
N ASP A 85 8.18 -12.87 -7.58
CA ASP A 85 8.43 -14.28 -7.31
C ASP A 85 9.66 -14.42 -6.43
N ILE A 86 9.44 -14.44 -5.12
CA ILE A 86 10.49 -14.54 -4.11
C ILE A 86 11.21 -15.88 -4.20
N ALA A 87 10.52 -16.97 -4.57
CA ALA A 87 11.11 -18.28 -4.69
C ALA A 87 12.12 -18.32 -5.85
N ALA A 88 11.75 -17.79 -7.01
CA ALA A 88 12.62 -17.67 -8.17
C ALA A 88 13.82 -16.75 -7.90
N ALA A 89 13.61 -15.59 -7.28
CA ALA A 89 14.69 -14.66 -6.91
C ALA A 89 15.70 -15.34 -5.98
N LYS A 90 15.22 -16.04 -4.95
CA LYS A 90 16.06 -16.80 -4.00
C LYS A 90 16.84 -17.91 -4.69
N ALA A 91 16.21 -18.68 -5.59
CA ALA A 91 16.88 -19.75 -6.34
C ALA A 91 18.03 -19.22 -7.21
N LYS A 92 17.89 -18.00 -7.75
CA LYS A 92 18.92 -17.31 -8.57
C LYS A 92 19.91 -16.49 -7.71
N GLY A 93 19.75 -16.50 -6.38
CA GLY A 93 20.63 -15.76 -5.45
C GLY A 93 20.44 -14.24 -5.47
N ILE A 94 19.29 -13.75 -5.94
CA ILE A 94 18.98 -12.32 -6.03
C ILE A 94 18.22 -11.89 -4.76
N PRO A 95 18.82 -11.06 -3.88
CA PRO A 95 18.13 -10.52 -2.73
C PRO A 95 17.00 -9.56 -3.14
N VAL A 96 15.88 -9.65 -2.43
CA VAL A 96 14.73 -8.75 -2.59
C VAL A 96 14.55 -7.95 -1.30
N ALA A 97 14.65 -6.62 -1.40
CA ALA A 97 14.38 -5.70 -0.31
C ALA A 97 13.06 -4.98 -0.52
N ASN A 98 12.39 -4.60 0.57
CA ASN A 98 11.20 -3.75 0.56
C ASN A 98 11.25 -2.74 1.70
N THR A 99 10.22 -1.88 1.83
CA THR A 99 10.14 -0.86 2.87
C THR A 99 8.88 -1.05 3.73
N PRO A 100 8.91 -2.01 4.71
CA PRO A 100 7.72 -2.31 5.52
C PRO A 100 7.28 -1.11 6.34
N GLY A 101 5.97 -0.84 6.36
CA GLY A 101 5.34 0.15 7.24
C GLY A 101 5.53 1.62 6.87
N VAL A 102 6.41 1.98 5.92
CA VAL A 102 6.70 3.40 5.60
C VAL A 102 5.50 4.18 5.07
N ASN A 103 4.50 3.52 4.53
CA ASN A 103 3.27 4.12 4.01
C ASN A 103 2.06 3.94 4.96
N ALA A 104 2.28 3.42 6.17
CA ALA A 104 1.17 3.07 7.07
C ALA A 104 0.32 4.29 7.44
N GLU A 105 0.95 5.43 7.72
CA GLU A 105 0.23 6.69 7.99
C GLU A 105 -0.64 7.10 6.80
N ALA A 106 -0.06 7.18 5.62
CA ALA A 106 -0.78 7.60 4.41
C ALA A 106 -1.96 6.66 4.07
N VAL A 107 -1.79 5.35 4.26
CA VAL A 107 -2.87 4.38 4.02
C VAL A 107 -3.96 4.47 5.08
N GLY A 108 -3.60 4.66 6.35
CA GLY A 108 -4.57 4.87 7.44
C GLY A 108 -5.39 6.15 7.25
N GLU A 109 -4.75 7.25 6.84
CA GLU A 109 -5.43 8.51 6.49
C GLU A 109 -6.37 8.33 5.29
N LEU A 110 -5.92 7.66 4.23
CA LEU A 110 -6.77 7.35 3.07
C LEU A 110 -7.98 6.49 3.47
N THR A 111 -7.79 5.52 4.37
CA THR A 111 -8.89 4.70 4.90
C THR A 111 -9.98 5.59 5.51
N PHE A 112 -9.59 6.56 6.35
CA PHE A 112 -10.55 7.49 6.94
C PHE A 112 -11.15 8.47 5.93
N ALA A 113 -10.38 8.92 4.95
CA ALA A 113 -10.91 9.73 3.85
C ALA A 113 -12.03 9.00 3.10
N LEU A 114 -11.85 7.70 2.81
CA LEU A 114 -12.85 6.87 2.15
C LEU A 114 -14.07 6.61 3.06
N ILE A 115 -13.85 6.31 4.34
CA ILE A 115 -14.94 6.13 5.32
C ILE A 115 -15.80 7.41 5.39
N LEU A 116 -15.17 8.57 5.54
CA LEU A 116 -15.88 9.86 5.58
C LEU A 116 -16.58 10.19 4.27
N ALA A 117 -15.94 9.88 3.13
CA ALA A 117 -16.55 10.10 1.81
C ALA A 117 -17.86 9.30 1.64
N VAL A 118 -17.89 8.05 2.12
CA VAL A 118 -19.09 7.21 2.11
C VAL A 118 -20.10 7.69 3.16
N ALA A 119 -19.67 7.85 4.42
CA ALA A 119 -20.54 8.22 5.53
C ALA A 119 -21.24 9.56 5.29
N ARG A 120 -20.59 10.51 4.65
CA ARG A 120 -21.12 11.86 4.36
C ARG A 120 -21.56 12.05 2.90
N ARG A 121 -21.54 10.98 2.08
CA ARG A 121 -21.95 10.99 0.66
C ARG A 121 -21.21 12.04 -0.17
N ILE A 122 -19.92 12.27 0.12
CA ILE A 122 -19.13 13.36 -0.48
C ILE A 122 -19.12 13.31 -2.02
N PRO A 123 -18.90 12.13 -2.70
CA PRO A 123 -18.89 12.09 -4.17
C PRO A 123 -20.22 12.56 -4.76
N TYR A 124 -21.34 12.06 -4.24
CA TYR A 124 -22.67 12.47 -4.70
C TYR A 124 -22.92 13.97 -4.54
N LEU A 125 -22.59 14.53 -3.37
CA LEU A 125 -22.76 15.97 -3.11
C LEU A 125 -21.83 16.84 -3.96
N ASN A 126 -20.59 16.36 -4.21
CA ASN A 126 -19.67 17.04 -5.12
C ASN A 126 -20.26 17.15 -6.54
N ASP A 127 -20.80 16.03 -7.05
CA ASP A 127 -21.35 15.99 -8.41
C ASP A 127 -22.61 16.88 -8.53
N SER A 128 -23.52 16.81 -7.55
CA SER A 128 -24.73 17.66 -7.56
C SER A 128 -24.36 19.15 -7.50
N THR A 129 -23.41 19.52 -6.65
CA THR A 129 -22.94 20.91 -6.54
C THR A 129 -22.29 21.40 -7.83
N ARG A 130 -21.48 20.56 -8.50
CA ARG A 130 -20.88 20.89 -9.80
C ARG A 130 -21.93 21.08 -10.91
N ASN A 131 -23.05 20.38 -10.79
CA ASN A 131 -24.21 20.54 -11.71
C ASN A 131 -25.12 21.73 -11.36
N GLY A 132 -24.74 22.55 -10.35
CA GLY A 132 -25.51 23.72 -9.94
C GLY A 132 -26.69 23.40 -9.02
N GLU A 133 -26.79 22.20 -8.50
CA GLU A 133 -27.84 21.77 -7.59
C GLU A 133 -27.43 22.04 -6.12
N TRP A 134 -28.45 22.26 -5.26
CA TRP A 134 -28.29 22.40 -3.82
C TRP A 134 -29.04 21.29 -3.09
N VAL A 135 -28.46 20.07 -3.11
CA VAL A 135 -29.10 18.90 -2.51
C VAL A 135 -28.74 18.79 -1.03
N ARG A 136 -29.77 18.61 -0.19
CA ARG A 136 -29.57 18.19 1.19
C ARG A 136 -29.52 16.67 1.26
N SER A 137 -28.49 16.12 1.91
CA SER A 137 -28.34 14.68 2.08
C SER A 137 -28.04 14.35 3.53
N THR A 138 -28.77 13.37 4.07
CA THR A 138 -28.48 12.81 5.38
C THR A 138 -27.32 11.83 5.26
N GLY A 139 -26.28 12.05 6.06
CA GLY A 139 -25.16 11.15 6.22
C GLY A 139 -25.19 10.41 7.56
N MET A 140 -24.16 9.63 7.82
CA MET A 140 -23.92 8.94 9.10
C MET A 140 -22.83 9.67 9.88
N GLU A 141 -23.04 9.88 11.18
CA GLU A 141 -21.99 10.32 12.11
C GLU A 141 -21.17 9.10 12.55
N LEU A 142 -19.87 9.27 12.72
CA LEU A 142 -18.96 8.18 13.13
C LEU A 142 -18.86 8.04 14.65
N LYS A 143 -19.12 9.11 15.39
CA LYS A 143 -19.09 9.10 16.86
C LYS A 143 -20.00 8.02 17.43
N GLY A 144 -19.45 7.18 18.33
CA GLY A 144 -20.16 6.07 18.96
C GLY A 144 -20.41 4.86 18.06
N LYS A 145 -20.08 4.93 16.77
CA LYS A 145 -20.13 3.80 15.83
C LYS A 145 -18.97 2.84 16.07
N THR A 146 -19.15 1.61 15.66
CA THR A 146 -18.13 0.56 15.79
C THR A 146 -17.40 0.35 14.46
N ILE A 147 -16.07 0.48 14.50
CA ILE A 147 -15.21 0.06 13.38
C ILE A 147 -14.59 -1.30 13.69
N GLY A 148 -14.76 -2.24 12.76
CA GLY A 148 -14.09 -3.53 12.76
C GLY A 148 -12.82 -3.48 11.88
N ILE A 149 -11.66 -3.71 12.48
CA ILE A 149 -10.37 -3.70 11.77
C ILE A 149 -9.91 -5.15 11.59
N MET A 150 -9.86 -5.60 10.35
CA MET A 150 -9.31 -6.90 9.96
C MET A 150 -7.86 -6.74 9.55
N GLY A 151 -6.93 -7.17 10.42
CA GLY A 151 -5.50 -6.95 10.28
C GLY A 151 -5.02 -5.75 11.12
N LEU A 152 -4.52 -6.01 12.34
CA LEU A 152 -4.02 -4.99 13.27
C LEU A 152 -2.49 -4.81 13.16
N GLY A 153 -1.96 -4.87 11.93
CA GLY A 153 -0.57 -4.55 11.60
C GLY A 153 -0.29 -3.04 11.61
N ALA A 154 0.76 -2.60 10.92
CA ALA A 154 1.17 -1.18 10.91
C ALA A 154 0.02 -0.25 10.47
N ILE A 155 -0.69 -0.58 9.37
CA ILE A 155 -1.81 0.22 8.85
C ILE A 155 -3.01 0.15 9.79
N GLY A 156 -3.40 -1.06 10.26
CA GLY A 156 -4.53 -1.23 11.16
C GLY A 156 -4.40 -0.45 12.45
N LYS A 157 -3.18 -0.34 13.00
CA LYS A 157 -2.89 0.49 14.17
C LYS A 157 -3.09 1.98 13.92
N VAL A 158 -2.69 2.49 12.76
CA VAL A 158 -2.97 3.88 12.36
C VAL A 158 -4.48 4.10 12.22
N THR A 159 -5.17 3.18 11.53
CA THR A 159 -6.63 3.22 11.39
C THR A 159 -7.33 3.23 12.75
N ALA A 160 -6.89 2.39 13.70
CA ALA A 160 -7.43 2.37 15.06
C ALA A 160 -7.23 3.71 15.78
N ARG A 161 -6.05 4.32 15.67
CA ARG A 161 -5.75 5.63 16.23
C ARG A 161 -6.65 6.73 15.65
N CYS A 162 -6.84 6.74 14.33
CA CYS A 162 -7.76 7.67 13.69
C CYS A 162 -9.20 7.46 14.18
N ALA A 163 -9.67 6.21 14.31
CA ALA A 163 -11.00 5.87 14.81
C ALA A 163 -11.24 6.39 16.24
N LYS A 164 -10.26 6.25 17.11
CA LYS A 164 -10.32 6.82 18.45
C LYS A 164 -10.44 8.34 18.43
N GLY A 165 -9.79 9.03 17.50
CA GLY A 165 -9.95 10.47 17.28
C GLY A 165 -11.37 10.88 16.89
N PHE A 166 -12.14 9.99 16.26
CA PHE A 166 -13.57 10.16 15.94
C PHE A 166 -14.51 9.63 17.02
N GLU A 167 -14.01 9.27 18.18
CA GLU A 167 -14.78 8.69 19.29
C GLU A 167 -15.56 7.42 18.88
N MET A 168 -14.98 6.62 17.98
CA MET A 168 -15.54 5.32 17.59
C MET A 168 -15.15 4.21 18.58
N ASN A 169 -16.01 3.19 18.69
CA ASN A 169 -15.63 1.92 19.30
C ASN A 169 -14.76 1.14 18.31
N VAL A 170 -13.61 0.64 18.76
CA VAL A 170 -12.68 -0.10 17.90
C VAL A 170 -12.67 -1.56 18.31
N ILE A 171 -12.98 -2.45 17.37
CA ILE A 171 -12.83 -3.89 17.51
C ILE A 171 -11.90 -4.41 16.41
N ALA A 172 -11.12 -5.45 16.69
CA ALA A 172 -10.14 -5.98 15.76
C ALA A 172 -10.15 -7.50 15.69
N TYR A 173 -9.82 -8.01 14.51
CA TYR A 173 -9.46 -9.38 14.24
C TYR A 173 -8.10 -9.42 13.54
N ASP A 174 -7.20 -10.27 14.02
CA ASP A 174 -5.92 -10.57 13.36
C ASP A 174 -5.52 -12.00 13.73
N PRO A 175 -5.07 -12.86 12.80
CA PRO A 175 -4.58 -14.20 13.12
C PRO A 175 -3.40 -14.21 14.11
N PHE A 176 -2.67 -13.08 14.20
CA PHE A 176 -1.51 -12.88 15.08
C PHE A 176 -1.71 -11.66 15.97
N ILE A 177 -2.89 -11.55 16.62
CA ILE A 177 -3.28 -10.38 17.40
C ILE A 177 -2.29 -10.11 18.54
N ASN A 178 -1.92 -8.84 18.72
CA ASN A 178 -1.13 -8.39 19.87
C ASN A 178 -2.09 -7.93 20.99
N GLU A 179 -2.38 -8.82 21.93
CA GLU A 179 -3.31 -8.59 23.03
C GLU A 179 -2.87 -7.43 23.94
N ALA A 180 -1.57 -7.30 24.20
CA ALA A 180 -1.05 -6.22 25.04
C ALA A 180 -1.29 -4.85 24.39
N TYR A 181 -1.06 -4.73 23.07
CA TYR A 181 -1.38 -3.52 22.33
C TYR A 181 -2.89 -3.21 22.35
N CYS A 182 -3.73 -4.23 22.19
CA CYS A 182 -5.17 -4.06 22.22
C CYS A 182 -5.65 -3.54 23.59
N ALA A 183 -5.12 -4.11 24.68
CA ALA A 183 -5.44 -3.68 26.05
C ALA A 183 -4.98 -2.23 26.32
N GLU A 184 -3.76 -1.89 25.90
CA GLU A 184 -3.20 -0.53 26.07
C GLU A 184 -4.01 0.54 25.32
N HIS A 185 -4.55 0.20 24.15
CA HIS A 185 -5.26 1.14 23.28
C HIS A 185 -6.79 0.99 23.30
N ASP A 186 -7.34 0.22 24.26
CA ASP A 186 -8.78 -0.01 24.39
C ASP A 186 -9.40 -0.49 23.07
N ILE A 187 -8.85 -1.56 22.49
CA ILE A 187 -9.32 -2.22 21.26
C ILE A 187 -9.93 -3.57 21.64
N GLY A 188 -11.20 -3.77 21.33
CA GLY A 188 -11.89 -5.03 21.59
C GLY A 188 -11.46 -6.13 20.63
N ILE A 189 -10.96 -7.26 21.13
CA ILE A 189 -10.62 -8.41 20.29
C ILE A 189 -11.91 -9.19 19.99
N ARG A 190 -12.10 -9.59 18.73
CA ARG A 190 -13.27 -10.37 18.29
C ARG A 190 -12.85 -11.51 17.38
N ALA A 191 -13.62 -12.58 17.36
CA ALA A 191 -13.58 -13.55 16.29
C ALA A 191 -14.09 -12.91 14.98
N PHE A 192 -13.70 -13.49 13.84
CA PHE A 192 -14.04 -12.96 12.51
C PHE A 192 -15.54 -12.69 12.35
N ASP A 193 -16.38 -13.70 12.65
CA ASP A 193 -17.83 -13.59 12.48
C ASP A 193 -18.46 -12.57 13.45
N GLU A 194 -17.95 -12.49 14.68
CA GLU A 194 -18.41 -11.51 15.67
C GLU A 194 -18.08 -10.08 15.23
N LEU A 195 -16.88 -9.85 14.66
CA LEU A 195 -16.49 -8.55 14.14
C LEU A 195 -17.43 -8.12 13.01
N VAL A 196 -17.71 -9.01 12.04
CA VAL A 196 -18.59 -8.73 10.92
C VAL A 196 -20.01 -8.37 11.38
N GLN A 197 -20.51 -9.03 12.45
CA GLN A 197 -21.84 -8.77 12.98
C GLN A 197 -21.94 -7.47 13.79
N GLN A 198 -20.87 -7.07 14.47
CA GLN A 198 -20.87 -5.93 15.39
C GLN A 198 -20.43 -4.62 14.76
N ALA A 199 -19.71 -4.65 13.64
CA ALA A 199 -19.15 -3.46 13.03
C ALA A 199 -20.18 -2.70 12.19
N ASP A 200 -20.26 -1.37 12.38
CA ASP A 200 -20.94 -0.44 11.46
C ASP A 200 -20.07 -0.17 10.22
N VAL A 201 -18.75 -0.24 10.38
CA VAL A 201 -17.74 -0.02 9.33
C VAL A 201 -16.66 -1.10 9.43
N ILE A 202 -16.23 -1.67 8.32
CA ILE A 202 -15.15 -2.65 8.28
C ILE A 202 -13.99 -2.10 7.44
N ALA A 203 -12.78 -2.15 8.01
CA ALA A 203 -11.53 -1.83 7.34
C ALA A 203 -10.66 -3.09 7.18
N LEU A 204 -10.25 -3.37 5.94
CA LEU A 204 -9.45 -4.56 5.59
C LEU A 204 -7.99 -4.17 5.39
N HIS A 205 -7.11 -4.71 6.24
CA HIS A 205 -5.67 -4.46 6.23
C HIS A 205 -4.86 -5.77 6.29
N LEU A 206 -5.51 -6.90 6.05
CA LEU A 206 -4.85 -8.20 5.91
C LEU A 206 -4.23 -8.33 4.51
N PRO A 207 -3.08 -9.02 4.37
CA PRO A 207 -2.59 -9.40 3.06
C PRO A 207 -3.55 -10.40 2.39
N LEU A 208 -3.58 -10.42 1.06
CA LEU A 208 -4.25 -11.48 0.31
C LEU A 208 -3.43 -12.77 0.48
N MET A 209 -4.05 -13.80 1.04
CA MET A 209 -3.46 -15.12 1.24
C MET A 209 -4.09 -16.12 0.31
#